data_f7cd0225ddec90718f393a696ca05a0d
#
_entry.id   f7cd0225ddec90718f393a696ca05a0d
#
_cell.length_a   1.000
_cell.length_b   1.000
_cell.length_c   1.000
_cell.angle_alpha   90.00
_cell.angle_beta   90.00
_cell.angle_gamma   90.00
#
_symmetry.space_group_name_H-M   'P 1'
#
loop_
_entity.id
_entity.type
_entity.pdbx_description
1 polymer ?
#
loop_
_entity_poly.entity_id
_entity_poly.type
_entity_poly.pdbx_seq_one_letter_code
_entity_poly.pdbx_strand_id
1 'polypeptide(L)'
;MDDQFVGYNAWAAEALDIAVNADLVYEETSEGGDRGVYISDEIQAQTTILSIPAASLLNVHTMAQSVLRDLVSLPLREDDCLAWFLIYERFVNPQSKWKRHLDVMPQAFHNILYFTEDEINMLQGSNVYYVALQLKQQVASDFGELQRTLLPTTLRLLHADHSADALVRVFTIENYKWALSVIWSRFVSIAIHATAADDDDDTTAAVKSMVPVFDMFNHDPFAQMSHGFDPTTNSFVLRSHQHWPAGSQVYMNYGALPNHKLLTLYGFVLPSNPFDVVELWAPMHEDVPSYDRKLALLTAHGLAEHATSTPFDLYSDSVNDELLASLRIQRLSDTELSQFESGTPHFAFEPIHDDNEKDTLTALIYALQQMLAAFPTAVEDDEAELAARQEGDDEQETGDEASHHVMALHLRVSDKRILHAQIDMLQELLLPVLARLNLASQD
;
A
#
# COMPACT_ATOMS: atom_id res chain seq x y z
N MET A 1 16.03 26.16 2.53
CA MET A 1 14.68 26.13 3.14
C MET A 1 13.72 26.59 2.06
N ASP A 2 12.77 25.78 1.67
CA ASP A 2 11.74 26.12 0.67
C ASP A 2 10.86 27.25 1.24
N ASP A 3 10.67 28.34 0.51
CA ASP A 3 9.89 29.51 0.92
C ASP A 3 8.46 29.16 1.37
N GLN A 4 7.90 28.05 0.88
CA GLN A 4 6.57 27.58 1.25
C GLN A 4 6.47 27.16 2.73
N PHE A 5 7.57 26.73 3.33
CA PHE A 5 7.62 26.26 4.72
C PHE A 5 8.10 27.32 5.73
N VAL A 6 8.42 28.53 5.30
CA VAL A 6 8.75 29.62 6.22
C VAL A 6 7.60 29.87 7.20
N GLY A 7 7.83 29.61 8.49
CA GLY A 7 6.81 29.72 9.55
C GLY A 7 5.73 28.65 9.52
N TYR A 8 5.95 27.50 8.86
CA TYR A 8 4.95 26.41 8.77
C TYR A 8 4.64 25.81 10.14
N ASN A 9 5.65 25.51 10.97
CA ASN A 9 5.45 24.98 12.34
C ASN A 9 4.67 25.96 13.24
N ALA A 10 4.95 27.25 13.13
CA ALA A 10 4.23 28.27 13.88
C ALA A 10 2.75 28.35 13.45
N TRP A 11 2.49 28.26 12.15
CA TRP A 11 1.12 28.17 11.64
C TRP A 11 0.42 26.88 12.10
N ALA A 12 1.09 25.73 12.08
CA ALA A 12 0.54 24.47 12.52
C ALA A 12 0.12 24.52 14.01
N ALA A 13 0.95 25.16 14.84
CA ALA A 13 0.64 25.38 16.25
C ALA A 13 -0.54 26.36 16.44
N GLU A 14 -0.60 27.45 15.67
CA GLU A 14 -1.63 28.50 15.82
C GLU A 14 -2.97 28.08 15.22
N ALA A 15 -2.97 27.54 14.00
CA ALA A 15 -4.21 27.24 13.25
C ALA A 15 -4.78 25.85 13.54
N LEU A 16 -3.92 24.87 13.86
CA LEU A 16 -4.29 23.48 14.07
C LEU A 16 -4.05 22.97 15.50
N ASP A 17 -3.57 23.83 16.40
CA ASP A 17 -3.23 23.47 17.80
C ASP A 17 -2.27 22.26 17.88
N ILE A 18 -1.37 22.11 16.90
CA ILE A 18 -0.39 21.02 16.85
C ILE A 18 0.80 21.38 17.74
N ALA A 19 1.09 20.53 18.74
CA ALA A 19 2.31 20.63 19.49
C ALA A 19 3.46 19.97 18.72
N VAL A 20 4.45 20.79 18.31
CA VAL A 20 5.69 20.35 17.66
C VAL A 20 6.80 20.49 18.68
N ASN A 21 7.30 19.37 19.21
CA ASN A 21 8.28 19.35 20.31
C ASN A 21 9.73 19.18 19.80
N ALA A 22 9.96 19.38 18.50
CA ALA A 22 11.27 19.35 17.86
C ALA A 22 11.37 20.51 16.87
N ASP A 23 12.57 20.98 16.60
CA ASP A 23 12.79 22.02 15.59
C ASP A 23 12.86 21.38 14.21
N LEU A 24 11.66 21.19 13.58
CA LEU A 24 11.50 20.56 12.29
C LEU A 24 11.77 21.55 11.16
N VAL A 25 12.59 21.13 10.21
CA VAL A 25 12.94 21.85 8.98
C VAL A 25 12.52 21.03 7.77
N TYR A 26 11.92 21.68 6.80
CA TYR A 26 11.44 21.03 5.56
C TYR A 26 12.35 21.46 4.42
N GLU A 27 13.07 20.50 3.83
CA GLU A 27 14.02 20.76 2.77
C GLU A 27 13.83 19.79 1.61
N GLU A 28 14.17 20.24 0.41
CA GLU A 28 14.28 19.32 -0.72
C GLU A 28 15.49 18.41 -0.51
N THR A 29 15.29 17.11 -0.75
CA THR A 29 16.40 16.16 -0.78
C THR A 29 17.28 16.44 -2.00
N SER A 30 18.58 16.29 -1.87
CA SER A 30 19.61 16.80 -2.79
C SER A 30 19.57 16.22 -4.23
N GLU A 31 18.64 15.30 -4.58
CA GLU A 31 18.72 14.55 -5.82
C GLU A 31 17.35 14.27 -6.47
N GLY A 32 16.42 15.21 -6.53
CA GLY A 32 15.25 14.95 -7.34
C GLY A 32 13.92 15.58 -6.94
N GLY A 33 13.94 16.65 -6.13
CA GLY A 33 12.73 17.39 -5.81
C GLY A 33 11.84 16.78 -4.74
N ASP A 34 12.18 15.64 -4.16
CA ASP A 34 11.53 15.09 -2.99
C ASP A 34 11.87 15.91 -1.74
N ARG A 35 10.87 16.07 -0.88
CA ARG A 35 11.04 16.80 0.37
C ARG A 35 11.18 15.85 1.54
N GLY A 36 12.11 16.19 2.47
CA GLY A 36 12.30 15.50 3.73
C GLY A 36 12.06 16.40 4.93
N VAL A 37 11.78 15.78 6.07
CA VAL A 37 11.73 16.45 7.38
C VAL A 37 13.06 16.26 8.08
N TYR A 38 13.76 17.36 8.31
CA TYR A 38 15.05 17.40 9.00
C TYR A 38 14.88 18.05 10.38
N ILE A 39 15.88 17.94 11.23
CA ILE A 39 15.89 18.55 12.56
C ILE A 39 17.13 19.41 12.72
N SER A 40 16.96 20.62 13.31
CA SER A 40 18.09 21.50 13.63
C SER A 40 18.86 20.98 14.85
N ASP A 41 18.15 20.55 15.89
CA ASP A 41 18.69 20.00 17.12
C ASP A 41 18.46 18.48 17.20
N GLU A 42 19.30 17.76 17.97
CA GLU A 42 19.16 16.33 18.17
C GLU A 42 17.83 15.96 18.85
N ILE A 43 17.25 14.82 18.48
CA ILE A 43 16.10 14.22 19.16
C ILE A 43 16.58 12.99 19.94
N GLN A 44 16.36 12.99 21.25
CA GLN A 44 16.67 11.84 22.11
C GLN A 44 15.62 10.73 21.93
N ALA A 45 16.03 9.48 22.15
CA ALA A 45 15.11 8.36 22.18
C ALA A 45 14.00 8.59 23.24
N GLN A 46 12.80 8.03 22.97
CA GLN A 46 11.61 8.19 23.80
C GLN A 46 11.01 9.61 23.82
N THR A 47 11.39 10.46 22.88
CA THR A 47 10.83 11.82 22.75
C THR A 47 9.52 11.77 21.97
N THR A 48 8.49 12.43 22.49
CA THR A 48 7.28 12.76 21.71
C THR A 48 7.58 13.94 20.80
N ILE A 49 7.53 13.71 19.49
CA ILE A 49 7.83 14.73 18.47
C ILE A 49 6.60 15.59 18.18
N LEU A 50 5.45 14.95 17.96
CA LEU A 50 4.20 15.61 17.60
C LEU A 50 3.07 15.17 18.52
N SER A 51 2.16 16.10 18.82
CA SER A 51 0.84 15.83 19.37
C SER A 51 -0.18 16.66 18.59
N ILE A 52 -1.14 15.97 17.93
CA ILE A 52 -2.05 16.55 16.95
C ILE A 52 -3.48 16.28 17.42
N PRO A 53 -4.25 17.30 17.78
CA PRO A 53 -5.63 17.13 18.25
C PRO A 53 -6.51 16.44 17.20
N ALA A 54 -7.46 15.59 17.64
CA ALA A 54 -8.41 14.92 16.76
C ALA A 54 -9.16 15.89 15.83
N ALA A 55 -9.51 17.08 16.33
CA ALA A 55 -10.18 18.12 15.55
C ALA A 55 -9.34 18.64 14.37
N SER A 56 -8.01 18.44 14.40
CA SER A 56 -7.08 18.92 13.36
C SER A 56 -6.77 17.87 12.29
N LEU A 57 -7.27 16.64 12.45
CA LEU A 57 -7.21 15.60 11.44
C LEU A 57 -8.19 15.92 10.29
N LEU A 58 -7.84 15.48 9.07
CA LEU A 58 -8.78 15.50 7.94
C LEU A 58 -9.30 14.07 7.74
N ASN A 59 -10.57 13.85 8.07
CA ASN A 59 -11.27 12.57 7.97
C ASN A 59 -12.78 12.77 7.86
N VAL A 60 -13.53 11.68 7.79
CA VAL A 60 -15.00 11.74 7.70
C VAL A 60 -15.66 12.38 8.92
N HIS A 61 -15.06 12.32 10.11
CA HIS A 61 -15.59 12.98 11.32
C HIS A 61 -15.46 14.50 11.25
N THR A 62 -14.33 15.01 10.75
CA THR A 62 -14.15 16.46 10.54
C THR A 62 -14.97 16.96 9.35
N MET A 63 -15.14 16.13 8.30
CA MET A 63 -16.06 16.41 7.19
C MET A 63 -17.51 16.52 7.67
N ALA A 64 -17.95 15.67 8.62
CA ALA A 64 -19.29 15.73 9.23
C ALA A 64 -19.56 17.03 10.01
N GLN A 65 -18.52 17.78 10.36
CA GLN A 65 -18.62 19.08 11.02
C GLN A 65 -18.57 20.25 10.02
N SER A 66 -18.38 19.99 8.74
CA SER A 66 -18.28 20.98 7.67
C SER A 66 -19.63 21.24 6.97
N VAL A 67 -19.61 22.12 5.98
CA VAL A 67 -20.77 22.34 5.09
C VAL A 67 -21.10 21.10 4.24
N LEU A 68 -20.17 20.16 4.10
CA LEU A 68 -20.33 18.91 3.35
C LEU A 68 -20.88 17.75 4.20
N ARG A 69 -21.27 17.97 5.46
CA ARG A 69 -21.75 16.94 6.39
C ARG A 69 -22.81 16.00 5.83
N ASP A 70 -23.70 16.51 4.97
CA ASP A 70 -24.79 15.70 4.38
C ASP A 70 -24.27 14.61 3.44
N LEU A 71 -23.04 14.75 2.92
CA LEU A 71 -22.40 13.77 2.05
C LEU A 71 -21.90 12.54 2.81
N VAL A 72 -21.56 12.68 4.09
CA VAL A 72 -21.01 11.56 4.91
C VAL A 72 -22.05 10.45 5.12
N SER A 73 -23.35 10.78 5.08
CA SER A 73 -24.43 9.80 5.23
C SER A 73 -24.74 8.99 3.96
N LEU A 74 -24.12 9.32 2.83
CA LEU A 74 -24.30 8.58 1.58
C LEU A 74 -23.50 7.28 1.60
N PRO A 75 -23.98 6.22 0.92
CA PRO A 75 -23.28 4.92 0.85
C PRO A 75 -22.07 5.00 -0.10
N LEU A 76 -21.03 5.69 0.30
CA LEU A 76 -19.81 5.95 -0.44
C LEU A 76 -18.63 5.25 0.21
N ARG A 77 -17.59 4.99 -0.59
CA ARG A 77 -16.30 4.58 -0.03
C ARG A 77 -15.67 5.74 0.75
N GLU A 78 -14.97 5.42 1.82
CA GLU A 78 -14.30 6.41 2.65
C GLU A 78 -13.30 7.27 1.85
N ASP A 79 -12.55 6.65 0.92
CA ASP A 79 -11.63 7.35 0.02
C ASP A 79 -12.32 8.40 -0.83
N ASP A 80 -13.53 8.11 -1.33
CA ASP A 80 -14.30 9.04 -2.16
C ASP A 80 -14.78 10.25 -1.35
N CYS A 81 -15.28 10.00 -0.14
CA CYS A 81 -15.69 11.06 0.79
C CYS A 81 -14.49 11.95 1.12
N LEU A 82 -13.38 11.35 1.49
CA LEU A 82 -12.18 12.09 1.89
C LEU A 82 -11.56 12.85 0.69
N ALA A 83 -11.51 12.26 -0.49
CA ALA A 83 -11.05 12.93 -1.71
C ALA A 83 -11.90 14.15 -2.04
N TRP A 84 -13.23 14.01 -1.94
CA TRP A 84 -14.16 15.13 -2.16
C TRP A 84 -13.98 16.24 -1.14
N PHE A 85 -13.74 15.87 0.12
CA PHE A 85 -13.46 16.83 1.20
C PHE A 85 -12.13 17.56 0.99
N LEU A 86 -11.05 16.85 0.60
CA LEU A 86 -9.76 17.47 0.30
C LEU A 86 -9.87 18.48 -0.85
N ILE A 87 -10.59 18.14 -1.92
CA ILE A 87 -10.82 19.04 -3.05
C ILE A 87 -11.55 20.31 -2.57
N TYR A 88 -12.60 20.15 -1.76
CA TYR A 88 -13.33 21.27 -1.19
C TYR A 88 -12.42 22.16 -0.34
N GLU A 89 -11.72 21.60 0.64
CA GLU A 89 -10.89 22.35 1.58
C GLU A 89 -9.73 23.08 0.90
N ARG A 90 -9.17 22.48 -0.15
CA ARG A 90 -8.04 23.07 -0.88
C ARG A 90 -8.47 24.18 -1.86
N PHE A 91 -9.46 23.88 -2.70
CA PHE A 91 -9.75 24.68 -3.90
C PHE A 91 -10.99 25.55 -3.76
N VAL A 92 -11.90 25.24 -2.84
CA VAL A 92 -13.20 25.93 -2.70
C VAL A 92 -13.28 26.75 -1.41
N ASN A 93 -12.79 26.22 -0.30
CA ASN A 93 -12.86 26.88 1.01
C ASN A 93 -11.66 27.83 1.25
N PRO A 94 -11.80 29.16 1.04
CA PRO A 94 -10.67 30.08 1.26
C PRO A 94 -10.31 30.26 2.74
N GLN A 95 -11.21 29.85 3.65
CA GLN A 95 -11.00 29.92 5.10
C GLN A 95 -10.69 28.57 5.72
N SER A 96 -10.33 27.55 4.91
CA SER A 96 -9.91 26.26 5.41
C SER A 96 -8.74 26.40 6.37
N LYS A 97 -8.89 25.86 7.58
CA LYS A 97 -7.78 25.82 8.53
C LYS A 97 -6.63 24.94 8.06
N TRP A 98 -6.89 24.00 7.15
CA TRP A 98 -5.89 23.11 6.54
C TRP A 98 -5.27 23.63 5.24
N LYS A 99 -5.77 24.77 4.75
CA LYS A 99 -5.39 25.26 3.42
C LYS A 99 -3.87 25.31 3.21
N ARG A 100 -3.14 25.86 4.17
CA ARG A 100 -1.69 25.97 4.06
C ARG A 100 -1.00 24.59 3.98
N HIS A 101 -1.51 23.60 4.71
CA HIS A 101 -1.02 22.22 4.62
C HIS A 101 -1.34 21.60 3.26
N LEU A 102 -2.56 21.78 2.76
CA LEU A 102 -2.99 21.27 1.46
C LEU A 102 -2.28 21.96 0.29
N ASP A 103 -1.89 23.22 0.43
CA ASP A 103 -1.16 23.96 -0.60
C ASP A 103 0.30 23.49 -0.75
N VAL A 104 0.92 22.95 0.31
CA VAL A 104 2.27 22.37 0.27
C VAL A 104 2.29 20.88 -0.11
N MET A 105 1.13 20.23 -0.31
CA MET A 105 1.08 18.87 -0.83
C MET A 105 1.66 18.77 -2.25
N PRO A 106 2.28 17.65 -2.61
CA PRO A 106 2.79 17.44 -3.96
C PRO A 106 1.75 17.75 -5.02
N GLN A 107 2.18 18.38 -6.11
CA GLN A 107 1.34 18.67 -7.27
C GLN A 107 1.46 17.58 -8.35
N ALA A 108 2.64 16.97 -8.45
CA ALA A 108 2.94 15.83 -9.29
C ALA A 108 3.08 14.57 -8.41
N PHE A 109 2.68 13.45 -8.96
CA PHE A 109 2.79 12.14 -8.34
C PHE A 109 3.33 11.13 -9.33
N HIS A 110 4.07 10.13 -8.81
CA HIS A 110 4.70 9.07 -9.59
C HIS A 110 4.05 7.70 -9.33
N ASN A 111 2.86 7.66 -8.70
CA ASN A 111 2.12 6.41 -8.58
C ASN A 111 1.49 6.01 -9.93
N ILE A 112 1.02 4.76 -10.02
CA ILE A 112 0.58 4.17 -11.29
C ILE A 112 -0.60 4.88 -11.97
N LEU A 113 -1.33 5.78 -11.29
CA LEU A 113 -2.38 6.59 -11.94
C LEU A 113 -1.82 7.58 -12.97
N TYR A 114 -0.57 7.98 -12.81
CA TYR A 114 0.10 8.97 -13.66
C TYR A 114 0.98 8.34 -14.74
N PHE A 115 1.21 7.02 -14.68
CA PHE A 115 1.93 6.32 -15.74
C PHE A 115 1.17 6.41 -17.06
N THR A 116 1.89 6.69 -18.15
CA THR A 116 1.39 6.57 -19.51
C THR A 116 1.12 5.11 -19.89
N GLU A 117 0.54 4.86 -21.06
CA GLU A 117 0.35 3.48 -21.55
C GLU A 117 1.69 2.78 -21.81
N ASP A 118 2.69 3.50 -22.32
CA ASP A 118 4.02 2.98 -22.59
C ASP A 118 4.75 2.63 -21.28
N GLU A 119 4.65 3.48 -20.25
CA GLU A 119 5.22 3.23 -18.93
C GLU A 119 4.54 2.06 -18.21
N ILE A 120 3.20 1.91 -18.37
CA ILE A 120 2.51 0.70 -17.87
C ILE A 120 3.02 -0.56 -18.56
N ASN A 121 3.30 -0.51 -19.87
CA ASN A 121 3.85 -1.65 -20.60
C ASN A 121 5.25 -2.06 -20.08
N MET A 122 6.02 -1.14 -19.49
CA MET A 122 7.30 -1.47 -18.83
C MET A 122 7.12 -2.37 -17.59
N LEU A 123 5.91 -2.40 -16.99
CA LEU A 123 5.58 -3.25 -15.85
C LEU A 123 5.15 -4.67 -16.26
N GLN A 124 5.15 -5.01 -17.56
CA GLN A 124 4.73 -6.32 -18.05
C GLN A 124 5.51 -7.46 -17.38
N GLY A 125 4.79 -8.48 -16.96
CA GLY A 125 5.30 -9.62 -16.18
C GLY A 125 5.10 -9.47 -14.68
N SER A 126 5.13 -8.25 -14.14
CA SER A 126 4.77 -7.96 -12.76
C SER A 126 3.24 -7.93 -12.56
N ASN A 127 2.77 -8.28 -11.37
CA ASN A 127 1.36 -8.13 -10.99
C ASN A 127 0.87 -6.68 -11.08
N VAL A 128 1.77 -5.71 -10.91
CA VAL A 128 1.43 -4.27 -10.99
C VAL A 128 0.93 -3.89 -12.38
N TYR A 129 1.32 -4.58 -13.44
CA TYR A 129 0.82 -4.35 -14.79
C TYR A 129 -0.71 -4.41 -14.87
N TYR A 130 -1.29 -5.50 -14.37
CA TYR A 130 -2.75 -5.67 -14.37
C TYR A 130 -3.46 -4.76 -13.37
N VAL A 131 -2.85 -4.55 -12.21
CA VAL A 131 -3.34 -3.62 -11.18
C VAL A 131 -3.42 -2.19 -11.74
N ALA A 132 -2.39 -1.74 -12.48
CA ALA A 132 -2.36 -0.41 -13.08
C ALA A 132 -3.51 -0.20 -14.09
N LEU A 133 -3.72 -1.17 -14.98
CA LEU A 133 -4.80 -1.11 -15.98
C LEU A 133 -6.18 -1.04 -15.31
N GLN A 134 -6.41 -1.92 -14.33
CA GLN A 134 -7.69 -1.99 -13.62
C GLN A 134 -7.94 -0.73 -12.77
N LEU A 135 -6.94 -0.26 -12.04
CA LEU A 135 -7.08 0.90 -11.16
C LEU A 135 -7.38 2.18 -11.93
N LYS A 136 -6.71 2.41 -13.07
CA LYS A 136 -7.00 3.58 -13.92
C LYS A 136 -8.44 3.56 -14.45
N GLN A 137 -8.91 2.39 -14.88
CA GLN A 137 -10.29 2.23 -15.33
C GLN A 137 -11.29 2.42 -14.18
N GLN A 138 -11.00 1.85 -13.00
CA GLN A 138 -11.84 1.96 -11.82
C GLN A 138 -11.96 3.42 -11.37
N VAL A 139 -10.86 4.15 -11.24
CA VAL A 139 -10.84 5.57 -10.84
C VAL A 139 -11.66 6.43 -11.83
N ALA A 140 -11.57 6.17 -13.13
CA ALA A 140 -12.38 6.89 -14.13
C ALA A 140 -13.88 6.57 -13.99
N SER A 141 -14.23 5.31 -13.75
CA SER A 141 -15.61 4.86 -13.52
C SER A 141 -16.19 5.47 -12.23
N ASP A 142 -15.45 5.40 -11.14
CA ASP A 142 -15.83 5.94 -9.82
C ASP A 142 -16.08 7.44 -9.92
N PHE A 143 -15.16 8.18 -10.53
CA PHE A 143 -15.36 9.61 -10.75
C PHE A 143 -16.63 9.93 -11.54
N GLY A 144 -16.94 9.16 -12.59
CA GLY A 144 -18.19 9.29 -13.35
C GLY A 144 -19.44 9.04 -12.49
N GLU A 145 -19.36 8.16 -11.50
CA GLU A 145 -20.45 7.95 -10.53
C GLU A 145 -20.54 9.10 -9.52
N LEU A 146 -19.42 9.58 -9.00
CA LEU A 146 -19.38 10.71 -8.08
C LEU A 146 -19.91 12.00 -8.72
N GLN A 147 -19.63 12.23 -10.01
CA GLN A 147 -20.22 13.35 -10.73
C GLN A 147 -21.75 13.27 -10.80
N ARG A 148 -22.32 12.07 -10.87
CA ARG A 148 -23.78 11.90 -10.91
C ARG A 148 -24.44 11.95 -9.54
N THR A 149 -23.75 11.52 -8.50
CA THR A 149 -24.29 11.34 -7.14
C THR A 149 -23.92 12.49 -6.21
N LEU A 150 -22.64 12.87 -6.13
CA LEU A 150 -22.14 13.87 -5.18
C LEU A 150 -22.22 15.30 -5.71
N LEU A 151 -21.88 15.50 -6.98
CA LEU A 151 -21.79 16.87 -7.52
C LEU A 151 -23.09 17.64 -7.42
N PRO A 152 -24.29 17.08 -7.74
CA PRO A 152 -25.55 17.80 -7.59
C PRO A 152 -25.84 18.22 -6.14
N THR A 153 -25.52 17.37 -5.18
CA THR A 153 -25.69 17.68 -3.76
C THR A 153 -24.69 18.75 -3.32
N THR A 154 -23.44 18.65 -3.75
CA THR A 154 -22.39 19.65 -3.50
C THR A 154 -22.78 21.02 -4.04
N LEU A 155 -23.25 21.07 -5.29
CA LEU A 155 -23.75 22.32 -5.91
C LEU A 155 -24.88 22.95 -5.10
N ARG A 156 -25.81 22.13 -4.60
CA ARG A 156 -26.93 22.61 -3.75
C ARG A 156 -26.44 23.14 -2.40
N LEU A 157 -25.46 22.49 -1.77
CA LEU A 157 -24.91 22.91 -0.47
C LEU A 157 -24.12 24.21 -0.56
N LEU A 158 -23.41 24.41 -1.67
CA LEU A 158 -22.47 25.53 -1.85
C LEU A 158 -23.02 26.68 -2.72
N HIS A 159 -24.28 26.60 -3.21
CA HIS A 159 -24.86 27.57 -4.16
C HIS A 159 -24.94 29.01 -3.64
N ALA A 160 -24.95 29.21 -2.32
CA ALA A 160 -25.03 30.53 -1.74
C ALA A 160 -23.74 31.36 -1.95
N ASP A 161 -22.60 30.67 -1.94
CA ASP A 161 -21.27 31.31 -1.95
C ASP A 161 -20.53 31.11 -3.28
N HIS A 162 -20.94 30.12 -4.09
CA HIS A 162 -20.23 29.72 -5.31
C HIS A 162 -21.18 29.49 -6.49
N SER A 163 -20.74 29.89 -7.71
CA SER A 163 -21.48 29.55 -8.92
C SER A 163 -21.30 28.06 -9.28
N ALA A 164 -22.32 27.46 -9.87
CA ALA A 164 -22.26 26.08 -10.33
C ALA A 164 -21.09 25.84 -11.32
N ASP A 165 -20.87 26.77 -12.25
CA ASP A 165 -19.78 26.69 -13.22
C ASP A 165 -18.39 26.73 -12.55
N ALA A 166 -18.21 27.49 -11.48
CA ALA A 166 -16.97 27.53 -10.72
C ALA A 166 -16.72 26.19 -10.02
N LEU A 167 -17.73 25.62 -9.39
CA LEU A 167 -17.62 24.32 -8.69
C LEU A 167 -17.34 23.17 -9.67
N VAL A 168 -18.03 23.11 -10.82
CA VAL A 168 -17.79 22.08 -11.84
C VAL A 168 -16.35 22.12 -12.35
N ARG A 169 -15.72 23.30 -12.44
CA ARG A 169 -14.30 23.42 -12.83
C ARG A 169 -13.32 22.97 -11.76
N VAL A 170 -13.75 22.82 -10.53
CA VAL A 170 -12.91 22.34 -9.41
C VAL A 170 -13.08 20.84 -9.20
N PHE A 171 -14.31 20.33 -9.24
CA PHE A 171 -14.55 18.90 -9.06
C PHE A 171 -14.33 18.14 -10.39
N THR A 172 -13.06 18.02 -10.78
CA THR A 172 -12.60 17.34 -12.01
C THR A 172 -11.93 16.03 -11.70
N ILE A 173 -11.75 15.18 -12.74
CA ILE A 173 -11.03 13.91 -12.58
C ILE A 173 -9.56 14.12 -12.20
N GLU A 174 -8.93 15.21 -12.65
CA GLU A 174 -7.55 15.53 -12.31
C GLU A 174 -7.41 15.84 -10.83
N ASN A 175 -8.32 16.68 -10.27
CA ASN A 175 -8.33 16.97 -8.85
C ASN A 175 -8.74 15.75 -8.01
N TYR A 176 -9.57 14.86 -8.54
CA TYR A 176 -9.92 13.61 -7.87
C TYR A 176 -8.72 12.66 -7.83
N LYS A 177 -7.99 12.48 -8.93
CA LYS A 177 -6.74 11.70 -8.95
C LYS A 177 -5.71 12.28 -7.99
N TRP A 178 -5.54 13.61 -7.99
CA TRP A 178 -4.67 14.28 -7.03
C TRP A 178 -5.07 13.94 -5.59
N ALA A 179 -6.33 14.09 -5.23
CA ALA A 179 -6.82 13.82 -3.89
C ALA A 179 -6.63 12.35 -3.48
N LEU A 180 -6.93 11.39 -4.38
CA LEU A 180 -6.67 9.98 -4.13
C LEU A 180 -5.18 9.70 -3.91
N SER A 181 -4.30 10.30 -4.71
CA SER A 181 -2.85 10.12 -4.58
C SER A 181 -2.32 10.70 -3.27
N VAL A 182 -2.83 11.86 -2.84
CA VAL A 182 -2.56 12.41 -1.50
C VAL A 182 -3.02 11.46 -0.41
N ILE A 183 -4.25 10.93 -0.50
CA ILE A 183 -4.79 10.00 0.49
C ILE A 183 -3.94 8.74 0.54
N TRP A 184 -3.77 8.03 -0.58
CA TRP A 184 -3.11 6.73 -0.62
C TRP A 184 -1.67 6.76 -0.12
N SER A 185 -0.95 7.85 -0.35
CA SER A 185 0.44 7.99 0.08
C SER A 185 0.62 8.54 1.50
N ARG A 186 -0.46 9.01 2.17
CA ARG A 186 -0.33 9.80 3.41
C ARG A 186 -1.34 9.48 4.51
N PHE A 187 -2.36 8.63 4.26
CA PHE A 187 -3.35 8.34 5.28
C PHE A 187 -2.81 7.44 6.38
N VAL A 188 -3.40 7.58 7.56
CA VAL A 188 -3.25 6.65 8.68
C VAL A 188 -4.65 6.18 9.09
N SER A 189 -4.80 4.88 9.30
CA SER A 189 -6.02 4.32 9.90
C SER A 189 -5.98 4.52 11.42
N ILE A 190 -6.87 5.33 11.96
CA ILE A 190 -6.88 5.72 13.37
C ILE A 190 -8.18 5.24 14.01
N ALA A 191 -8.08 4.43 15.06
CA ALA A 191 -9.22 4.09 15.92
C ALA A 191 -9.52 5.30 16.81
N ILE A 192 -10.46 6.14 16.39
CA ILE A 192 -10.93 7.30 17.15
C ILE A 192 -12.18 6.84 17.89
N HIS A 193 -12.13 6.81 19.22
CA HIS A 193 -13.32 6.54 20.03
C HIS A 193 -14.33 7.66 19.81
N ALA A 194 -15.50 7.34 19.28
CA ALA A 194 -16.63 8.26 19.33
C ALA A 194 -16.91 8.59 20.81
N THR A 195 -17.13 9.88 21.12
CA THR A 195 -17.36 10.33 22.49
C THR A 195 -18.49 9.50 23.14
N ALA A 196 -18.27 9.10 24.37
CA ALA A 196 -19.01 8.27 25.30
C ALA A 196 -20.56 8.34 25.30
N ALA A 197 -21.23 8.25 24.16
CA ALA A 197 -22.70 8.25 24.06
C ALA A 197 -23.26 6.94 23.46
N ASP A 198 -22.41 6.06 22.90
CA ASP A 198 -22.83 4.78 22.31
C ASP A 198 -22.10 3.63 23.06
N ASP A 199 -22.62 3.29 24.23
CA ASP A 199 -22.03 2.38 25.21
C ASP A 199 -22.24 0.88 24.89
N ASP A 200 -22.65 0.48 23.70
CA ASP A 200 -23.05 -0.90 23.42
C ASP A 200 -22.40 -1.58 22.20
N ASP A 201 -21.46 -0.95 21.48
CA ASP A 201 -20.75 -1.62 20.39
C ASP A 201 -19.22 -1.44 20.52
N ASP A 202 -18.54 -2.49 20.96
CA ASP A 202 -17.07 -2.61 21.15
C ASP A 202 -16.29 -2.60 19.79
N THR A 203 -16.92 -2.19 18.70
CA THR A 203 -16.30 -2.04 17.39
C THR A 203 -15.94 -0.59 17.10
N THR A 204 -14.81 -0.11 17.66
CA THR A 204 -14.16 1.11 17.18
C THR A 204 -13.61 0.89 15.77
N ALA A 205 -14.40 1.26 14.76
CA ALA A 205 -13.93 1.23 13.38
C ALA A 205 -12.77 2.22 13.21
N ALA A 206 -11.67 1.74 12.64
CA ALA A 206 -10.56 2.62 12.27
C ALA A 206 -10.98 3.52 11.10
N VAL A 207 -10.69 4.81 11.20
CA VAL A 207 -11.04 5.84 10.22
C VAL A 207 -9.77 6.31 9.50
N LYS A 208 -9.81 6.37 8.19
CA LYS A 208 -8.73 6.96 7.38
C LYS A 208 -8.61 8.45 7.68
N SER A 209 -7.45 8.86 8.09
CA SER A 209 -7.17 10.25 8.47
C SER A 209 -5.90 10.75 7.81
N MET A 210 -5.95 11.94 7.23
CA MET A 210 -4.77 12.73 6.92
C MET A 210 -4.34 13.44 8.20
N VAL A 211 -3.06 13.35 8.52
CA VAL A 211 -2.49 13.85 9.77
C VAL A 211 -1.48 14.94 9.44
N PRO A 212 -1.88 16.24 9.50
CA PRO A 212 -1.01 17.34 9.11
C PRO A 212 0.31 17.35 9.88
N VAL A 213 1.40 17.73 9.21
CA VAL A 213 2.79 17.68 9.69
C VAL A 213 3.35 16.25 9.76
N PHE A 214 2.63 15.31 10.32
CA PHE A 214 3.05 13.91 10.40
C PHE A 214 3.22 13.27 9.01
N ASP A 215 2.35 13.56 8.08
CA ASP A 215 2.35 13.01 6.72
C ASP A 215 3.44 13.60 5.81
N MET A 216 4.31 14.45 6.37
CA MET A 216 5.48 15.01 5.68
C MET A 216 6.75 14.17 5.88
N PHE A 217 6.77 13.23 6.83
CA PHE A 217 7.92 12.36 7.08
C PHE A 217 8.04 11.28 6.01
N ASN A 218 9.24 11.10 5.44
CA ASN A 218 9.53 10.06 4.45
C ASN A 218 9.68 8.68 5.09
N HIS A 219 9.64 7.65 4.25
CA HIS A 219 9.73 6.25 4.66
C HIS A 219 11.19 5.77 4.82
N ASP A 220 11.44 5.07 5.93
CA ASP A 220 12.58 4.18 6.10
C ASP A 220 12.06 2.92 6.82
N PRO A 221 12.22 1.71 6.23
CA PRO A 221 11.74 0.47 6.82
C PRO A 221 12.34 0.15 8.20
N PHE A 222 13.47 0.77 8.54
CA PHE A 222 14.18 0.56 9.81
C PHE A 222 13.96 1.67 10.84
N ALA A 223 13.19 2.72 10.49
CA ALA A 223 12.91 3.80 11.43
C ALA A 223 12.15 3.30 12.67
N GLN A 224 12.70 3.54 13.84
CA GLN A 224 12.12 3.14 15.12
C GLN A 224 11.23 4.27 15.66
N MET A 225 10.06 4.36 15.09
CA MET A 225 9.04 5.34 15.45
C MET A 225 7.76 4.62 15.83
N SER A 226 6.96 5.23 16.70
CA SER A 226 5.59 4.79 16.92
C SER A 226 4.64 5.97 16.82
N HIS A 227 3.45 5.67 16.33
CA HIS A 227 2.36 6.63 16.29
C HIS A 227 1.06 5.95 16.73
N GLY A 228 0.12 6.75 17.18
CA GLY A 228 -1.17 6.25 17.59
C GLY A 228 -2.04 7.33 18.20
N PHE A 229 -3.28 7.00 18.47
CA PHE A 229 -4.23 7.89 19.09
C PHE A 229 -4.22 7.70 20.62
N ASP A 230 -3.99 8.79 21.34
CA ASP A 230 -4.11 8.84 22.81
C ASP A 230 -5.50 9.38 23.19
N PRO A 231 -6.39 8.53 23.70
CA PRO A 231 -7.73 8.96 24.08
C PRO A 231 -7.73 9.90 25.30
N THR A 232 -6.68 9.89 26.11
CA THR A 232 -6.57 10.75 27.31
C THR A 232 -6.40 12.20 26.92
N THR A 233 -5.59 12.46 25.90
CA THR A 233 -5.33 13.82 25.36
C THR A 233 -6.18 14.13 24.14
N ASN A 234 -6.96 13.15 23.63
CA ASN A 234 -7.74 13.23 22.40
C ASN A 234 -6.87 13.69 21.22
N SER A 235 -5.67 13.14 21.12
CA SER A 235 -4.67 13.54 20.14
C SER A 235 -3.98 12.34 19.49
N PHE A 236 -3.61 12.51 18.22
CA PHE A 236 -2.66 11.64 17.55
C PHE A 236 -1.23 12.02 17.98
N VAL A 237 -0.42 11.05 18.36
CA VAL A 237 0.92 11.25 18.92
C VAL A 237 1.96 10.53 18.07
N LEU A 238 3.06 11.21 17.77
CA LEU A 238 4.26 10.64 17.16
C LEU A 238 5.40 10.63 18.17
N ARG A 239 6.02 9.46 18.37
CA ARG A 239 7.14 9.26 19.31
C ARG A 239 8.32 8.59 18.63
N SER A 240 9.52 9.13 18.86
CA SER A 240 10.78 8.47 18.49
C SER A 240 11.21 7.48 19.57
N HIS A 241 11.65 6.28 19.14
CA HIS A 241 12.30 5.29 20.01
C HIS A 241 13.81 5.22 19.80
N GLN A 242 14.35 5.95 18.82
CA GLN A 242 15.76 6.07 18.53
C GLN A 242 16.25 7.52 18.69
N HIS A 243 17.57 7.68 18.79
CA HIS A 243 18.23 8.97 18.73
C HIS A 243 18.40 9.42 17.28
N TRP A 244 18.09 10.68 17.02
CA TRP A 244 18.32 11.35 15.74
C TRP A 244 19.34 12.47 15.93
N PRO A 245 20.48 12.43 15.23
CA PRO A 245 21.49 13.49 15.30
C PRO A 245 20.98 14.82 14.72
N ALA A 246 21.48 15.94 15.23
CA ALA A 246 21.20 17.24 14.64
C ALA A 246 21.60 17.29 13.17
N GLY A 247 20.78 17.92 12.34
CA GLY A 247 20.93 18.01 10.90
C GLY A 247 20.54 16.75 10.12
N SER A 248 20.09 15.68 10.78
CA SER A 248 19.63 14.48 10.07
C SER A 248 18.18 14.59 9.60
N GLN A 249 17.87 13.87 8.51
CA GLN A 249 16.49 13.61 8.14
C GLN A 249 15.86 12.63 9.12
N VAL A 250 14.62 12.89 9.52
CA VAL A 250 13.80 12.01 10.36
C VAL A 250 12.83 11.25 9.48
N TYR A 251 12.79 9.94 9.64
CA TYR A 251 11.97 9.04 8.85
C TYR A 251 10.87 8.38 9.68
N MET A 252 9.82 7.94 9.00
CA MET A 252 8.77 7.09 9.53
C MET A 252 8.85 5.70 8.88
N ASN A 253 8.45 4.67 9.61
CA ASN A 253 8.15 3.38 9.03
C ASN A 253 6.65 3.36 8.66
N TYR A 254 6.35 3.29 7.35
CA TYR A 254 4.96 3.24 6.85
C TYR A 254 4.30 1.85 7.03
N GLY A 255 5.08 0.86 7.49
CA GLY A 255 4.70 -0.53 7.65
C GLY A 255 5.55 -1.47 6.79
N ALA A 256 5.29 -2.76 6.90
CA ALA A 256 5.93 -3.79 6.07
C ALA A 256 5.30 -3.78 4.67
N LEU A 257 5.67 -2.80 3.84
CA LEU A 257 5.09 -2.60 2.52
C LEU A 257 6.02 -3.14 1.42
N PRO A 258 5.56 -4.08 0.59
CA PRO A 258 6.31 -4.53 -0.58
C PRO A 258 6.35 -3.48 -1.69
N ASN A 259 7.30 -3.61 -2.61
CA ASN A 259 7.53 -2.66 -3.69
C ASN A 259 6.31 -2.46 -4.60
N HIS A 260 5.55 -3.50 -4.86
CA HIS A 260 4.33 -3.37 -5.66
C HIS A 260 3.31 -2.40 -5.02
N LYS A 261 3.19 -2.37 -3.67
CA LYS A 261 2.33 -1.42 -2.94
C LYS A 261 2.95 -0.03 -2.88
N LEU A 262 4.28 0.05 -2.64
CA LEU A 262 4.99 1.32 -2.64
C LEU A 262 4.86 2.04 -3.98
N LEU A 263 5.03 1.33 -5.11
CA LEU A 263 4.84 1.91 -6.44
C LEU A 263 3.37 2.30 -6.70
N THR A 264 2.45 1.38 -6.39
CA THR A 264 1.03 1.57 -6.71
C THR A 264 0.41 2.76 -5.98
N LEU A 265 0.73 2.93 -4.70
CA LEU A 265 0.07 3.90 -3.83
C LEU A 265 0.93 5.13 -3.55
N TYR A 266 2.24 4.95 -3.35
CA TYR A 266 3.15 6.01 -2.93
C TYR A 266 3.97 6.60 -4.08
N GLY A 267 4.18 5.85 -5.16
CA GLY A 267 4.93 6.31 -6.32
C GLY A 267 6.44 6.22 -6.18
N PHE A 268 6.95 5.26 -5.40
CA PHE A 268 8.39 4.97 -5.33
C PHE A 268 8.64 3.46 -5.13
N VAL A 269 9.88 3.05 -5.31
CA VAL A 269 10.37 1.68 -5.12
C VAL A 269 11.64 1.72 -4.29
N LEU A 270 11.81 0.79 -3.35
CA LEU A 270 13.05 0.60 -2.61
C LEU A 270 13.91 -0.47 -3.32
N PRO A 271 15.13 -0.13 -3.78
CA PRO A 271 16.01 -1.10 -4.44
C PRO A 271 16.35 -2.33 -3.59
N SER A 272 16.36 -2.17 -2.26
CA SER A 272 16.60 -3.21 -1.27
C SER A 272 15.50 -3.17 -0.22
N ASN A 273 14.31 -3.64 -0.56
CA ASN A 273 13.17 -3.67 0.35
C ASN A 273 13.17 -4.98 1.15
N PRO A 274 13.32 -4.93 2.51
CA PRO A 274 13.31 -6.14 3.33
C PRO A 274 11.92 -6.80 3.43
N PHE A 275 10.87 -6.10 2.98
CA PHE A 275 9.48 -6.57 3.00
C PHE A 275 8.96 -6.90 1.60
N ASP A 276 9.87 -7.04 0.62
CA ASP A 276 9.43 -7.28 -0.75
C ASP A 276 8.92 -8.70 -0.96
N VAL A 277 7.82 -8.81 -1.68
CA VAL A 277 7.16 -10.07 -2.00
C VAL A 277 6.58 -10.03 -3.42
N VAL A 278 6.40 -11.21 -4.00
CA VAL A 278 5.58 -11.40 -5.20
C VAL A 278 4.30 -12.11 -4.82
N GLU A 279 3.16 -11.54 -5.18
CA GLU A 279 1.85 -12.15 -4.92
C GLU A 279 1.56 -13.27 -5.94
N LEU A 280 1.23 -14.46 -5.45
CA LEU A 280 0.77 -15.60 -6.24
C LEU A 280 -0.70 -15.90 -5.98
N TRP A 281 -1.52 -15.80 -7.02
CA TRP A 281 -2.91 -16.21 -6.99
C TRP A 281 -3.03 -17.71 -7.27
N ALA A 282 -3.49 -18.47 -6.29
CA ALA A 282 -3.68 -19.91 -6.39
C ALA A 282 -5.09 -20.33 -5.91
N PRO A 283 -6.17 -19.74 -6.48
CA PRO A 283 -7.54 -20.08 -6.06
C PRO A 283 -7.87 -21.52 -6.40
N MET A 284 -8.73 -22.13 -5.61
CA MET A 284 -9.30 -23.44 -5.89
C MET A 284 -10.55 -23.28 -6.77
N HIS A 285 -10.53 -23.82 -7.97
CA HIS A 285 -11.67 -23.77 -8.89
C HIS A 285 -12.81 -24.71 -8.44
N GLU A 286 -14.06 -24.33 -8.69
CA GLU A 286 -15.24 -25.10 -8.30
C GLU A 286 -15.34 -26.49 -8.99
N ASP A 287 -14.64 -26.68 -10.12
CA ASP A 287 -14.55 -27.96 -10.85
C ASP A 287 -13.54 -28.95 -10.25
N VAL A 288 -12.78 -28.55 -9.22
CA VAL A 288 -11.87 -29.44 -8.50
C VAL A 288 -12.70 -30.55 -7.82
N PRO A 289 -12.37 -31.85 -8.01
CA PRO A 289 -13.08 -32.94 -7.38
C PRO A 289 -13.20 -32.74 -5.86
N SER A 290 -14.40 -32.98 -5.32
CA SER A 290 -14.71 -32.80 -3.90
C SER A 290 -14.49 -31.38 -3.36
N TYR A 291 -14.76 -30.35 -4.20
CA TYR A 291 -14.57 -28.94 -3.88
C TYR A 291 -15.06 -28.55 -2.50
N ASP A 292 -16.34 -28.82 -2.17
CA ASP A 292 -16.93 -28.42 -0.89
C ASP A 292 -16.18 -29.04 0.32
N ARG A 293 -15.74 -30.30 0.20
CA ARG A 293 -14.99 -30.99 1.24
C ARG A 293 -13.61 -30.40 1.43
N LYS A 294 -12.93 -30.10 0.33
CA LYS A 294 -11.60 -29.44 0.33
C LYS A 294 -11.70 -28.02 0.88
N LEU A 295 -12.73 -27.27 0.48
CA LEU A 295 -12.97 -25.93 1.01
C LEU A 295 -13.26 -25.95 2.51
N ALA A 296 -14.03 -26.93 3.00
CA ALA A 296 -14.25 -27.10 4.43
C ALA A 296 -12.93 -27.40 5.18
N LEU A 297 -12.06 -28.20 4.58
CA LEU A 297 -10.73 -28.50 5.16
C LEU A 297 -9.83 -27.26 5.14
N LEU A 298 -9.79 -26.50 4.04
CA LEU A 298 -9.07 -25.22 3.99
C LEU A 298 -9.60 -24.23 5.02
N THR A 299 -10.92 -24.18 5.20
CA THR A 299 -11.55 -23.34 6.24
C THR A 299 -11.11 -23.74 7.65
N ALA A 300 -11.06 -25.04 7.94
CA ALA A 300 -10.60 -25.54 9.24
C ALA A 300 -9.12 -25.21 9.53
N HIS A 301 -8.31 -24.95 8.47
CA HIS A 301 -6.91 -24.52 8.58
C HIS A 301 -6.71 -23.00 8.44
N GLY A 302 -7.77 -22.20 8.34
CA GLY A 302 -7.67 -20.75 8.17
C GLY A 302 -7.28 -20.30 6.75
N LEU A 303 -7.32 -21.20 5.74
CA LEU A 303 -6.84 -20.97 4.37
C LEU A 303 -7.98 -20.68 3.37
N ALA A 304 -9.22 -20.52 3.83
CA ALA A 304 -10.39 -20.35 2.95
C ALA A 304 -10.31 -19.10 2.08
N GLU A 305 -9.80 -18.00 2.62
CA GLU A 305 -9.66 -16.75 1.87
C GLU A 305 -8.65 -16.88 0.72
N HIS A 306 -7.54 -17.57 0.94
CA HIS A 306 -6.55 -17.86 -0.11
C HIS A 306 -7.08 -18.78 -1.20
N ALA A 307 -8.01 -19.66 -0.86
CA ALA A 307 -8.66 -20.51 -1.84
C ALA A 307 -9.63 -19.75 -2.77
N THR A 308 -10.03 -18.53 -2.42
CA THR A 308 -11.10 -17.79 -3.12
C THR A 308 -10.70 -16.39 -3.58
N SER A 309 -10.03 -15.62 -2.75
CA SER A 309 -9.94 -14.16 -2.95
C SER A 309 -8.65 -13.48 -2.50
N THR A 310 -7.73 -14.20 -1.86
CA THR A 310 -6.49 -13.61 -1.32
C THR A 310 -5.27 -14.29 -1.93
N PRO A 311 -4.29 -13.55 -2.48
CA PRO A 311 -3.04 -14.13 -2.96
C PRO A 311 -2.17 -14.63 -1.81
N PHE A 312 -1.20 -15.47 -2.13
CA PHE A 312 -0.09 -15.84 -1.23
C PHE A 312 1.12 -14.96 -1.52
N ASP A 313 1.82 -14.57 -0.47
CA ASP A 313 3.09 -13.87 -0.60
C ASP A 313 4.25 -14.85 -0.81
N LEU A 314 5.04 -14.63 -1.85
CA LEU A 314 6.28 -15.32 -2.12
C LEU A 314 7.46 -14.47 -1.63
N TYR A 315 8.29 -15.03 -0.78
CA TYR A 315 9.45 -14.37 -0.17
C TYR A 315 10.75 -14.76 -0.87
N SER A 316 11.80 -13.95 -0.74
CA SER A 316 13.10 -14.26 -1.33
C SER A 316 13.91 -15.31 -0.56
N ASP A 317 13.56 -15.58 0.70
CA ASP A 317 14.36 -16.35 1.66
C ASP A 317 13.64 -17.55 2.28
N SER A 318 12.36 -17.71 2.02
CA SER A 318 11.54 -18.79 2.60
C SER A 318 10.37 -19.17 1.69
N VAL A 319 10.00 -20.46 1.72
CA VAL A 319 8.78 -20.94 1.04
C VAL A 319 7.58 -20.72 1.96
N ASN A 320 6.48 -20.26 1.41
CA ASN A 320 5.25 -20.02 2.16
C ASN A 320 4.55 -21.35 2.49
N ASP A 321 4.53 -21.71 3.78
CA ASP A 321 3.94 -22.95 4.25
C ASP A 321 2.42 -23.03 4.05
N GLU A 322 1.71 -21.89 4.11
CA GLU A 322 0.27 -21.82 3.86
C GLU A 322 -0.06 -22.10 2.38
N LEU A 323 0.79 -21.61 1.47
CA LEU A 323 0.70 -21.92 0.04
C LEU A 323 0.86 -23.43 -0.19
N LEU A 324 1.91 -24.05 0.37
CA LEU A 324 2.12 -25.48 0.24
C LEU A 324 0.97 -26.30 0.84
N ALA A 325 0.49 -25.92 2.02
CA ALA A 325 -0.65 -26.57 2.68
C ALA A 325 -1.92 -26.47 1.81
N SER A 326 -2.22 -25.28 1.27
CA SER A 326 -3.36 -25.07 0.37
C SER A 326 -3.26 -25.95 -0.87
N LEU A 327 -2.08 -25.98 -1.53
CA LEU A 327 -1.87 -26.76 -2.75
C LEU A 327 -1.90 -28.27 -2.50
N ARG A 328 -1.43 -28.75 -1.33
CA ARG A 328 -1.52 -30.16 -0.91
C ARG A 328 -2.98 -30.59 -0.75
N ILE A 329 -3.79 -29.77 -0.05
CA ILE A 329 -5.23 -30.03 0.16
C ILE A 329 -5.97 -30.07 -1.20
N GLN A 330 -5.71 -29.13 -2.08
CA GLN A 330 -6.34 -29.08 -3.40
C GLN A 330 -6.10 -30.35 -4.24
N ARG A 331 -5.00 -31.08 -3.99
CA ARG A 331 -4.61 -32.30 -4.70
C ARG A 331 -5.02 -33.59 -4.03
N LEU A 332 -5.68 -33.55 -2.88
CA LEU A 332 -6.15 -34.76 -2.21
C LEU A 332 -7.18 -35.52 -3.08
N SER A 333 -7.06 -36.82 -3.12
CA SER A 333 -8.10 -37.73 -3.61
C SER A 333 -9.23 -37.88 -2.59
N ASP A 334 -10.40 -38.40 -3.00
CA ASP A 334 -11.52 -38.66 -2.11
C ASP A 334 -11.19 -39.63 -0.96
N THR A 335 -10.33 -40.59 -1.23
CA THR A 335 -9.87 -41.57 -0.22
C THR A 335 -9.03 -40.87 0.85
N GLU A 336 -8.09 -40.05 0.43
CA GLU A 336 -7.22 -39.28 1.33
C GLU A 336 -8.06 -38.28 2.15
N LEU A 337 -8.96 -37.53 1.51
CA LEU A 337 -9.88 -36.64 2.22
C LEU A 337 -10.60 -37.34 3.36
N SER A 338 -11.13 -38.56 3.12
CA SER A 338 -11.84 -39.32 4.14
C SER A 338 -10.95 -39.74 5.31
N GLN A 339 -9.66 -39.92 5.09
CA GLN A 339 -8.67 -40.17 6.14
C GLN A 339 -8.39 -38.91 6.98
N PHE A 340 -8.35 -37.75 6.35
CA PHE A 340 -8.01 -36.49 6.99
C PHE A 340 -9.15 -35.77 7.66
N GLU A 341 -10.39 -35.96 7.23
CA GLU A 341 -11.60 -35.41 7.88
C GLU A 341 -11.78 -35.92 9.34
N SER A 342 -11.16 -37.04 9.67
CA SER A 342 -11.15 -37.62 11.02
C SER A 342 -9.90 -37.33 11.82
N GLY A 343 -8.94 -36.56 11.29
CA GLY A 343 -7.56 -36.48 11.78
C GLY A 343 -7.15 -35.18 12.48
N THR A 344 -5.85 -35.05 12.67
CA THR A 344 -5.21 -33.97 13.43
C THR A 344 -5.13 -32.66 12.65
N PRO A 345 -5.26 -31.50 13.31
CA PRO A 345 -5.39 -30.18 12.64
C PRO A 345 -4.13 -29.64 11.92
N HIS A 346 -2.99 -30.31 11.95
CA HIS A 346 -1.72 -29.76 11.41
C HIS A 346 -1.11 -30.51 10.24
N PHE A 347 -1.73 -31.60 9.77
CA PHE A 347 -1.16 -32.47 8.76
C PHE A 347 -0.82 -31.79 7.41
N ALA A 348 -1.57 -30.78 7.00
CA ALA A 348 -1.38 -30.13 5.70
C ALA A 348 -0.12 -29.25 5.63
N PHE A 349 0.42 -28.83 6.76
CA PHE A 349 1.66 -28.06 6.84
C PHE A 349 2.91 -28.96 6.74
N GLU A 350 2.74 -30.28 6.81
CA GLU A 350 3.79 -31.28 6.52
C GLU A 350 3.46 -32.03 5.22
N PRO A 351 4.46 -32.62 4.54
CA PRO A 351 4.22 -33.46 3.39
C PRO A 351 3.26 -34.63 3.72
N ILE A 352 2.20 -34.77 2.95
CA ILE A 352 1.18 -35.82 3.18
C ILE A 352 1.71 -37.19 2.80
N HIS A 353 2.23 -37.31 1.58
CA HIS A 353 2.99 -38.43 1.06
C HIS A 353 3.77 -37.99 -0.20
N ASP A 354 4.75 -38.79 -0.63
CA ASP A 354 5.70 -38.39 -1.67
C ASP A 354 5.04 -38.06 -3.03
N ASP A 355 3.97 -38.74 -3.45
CA ASP A 355 3.30 -38.42 -4.71
C ASP A 355 2.55 -37.09 -4.64
N ASN A 356 1.81 -36.80 -3.56
CA ASN A 356 1.13 -35.51 -3.36
C ASN A 356 2.15 -34.37 -3.31
N GLU A 357 3.27 -34.56 -2.59
CA GLU A 357 4.31 -33.58 -2.46
C GLU A 357 5.03 -33.31 -3.80
N LYS A 358 5.36 -34.36 -4.55
CA LYS A 358 5.94 -34.25 -5.91
C LYS A 358 5.03 -33.45 -6.83
N ASP A 359 3.74 -33.76 -6.85
CA ASP A 359 2.77 -33.10 -7.72
C ASP A 359 2.54 -31.65 -7.31
N THR A 360 2.56 -31.36 -5.99
CA THR A 360 2.46 -30.01 -5.44
C THR A 360 3.66 -29.16 -5.85
N LEU A 361 4.87 -29.63 -5.55
CA LEU A 361 6.10 -28.90 -5.83
C LEU A 361 6.33 -28.71 -7.34
N THR A 362 6.09 -29.76 -8.15
CA THR A 362 6.25 -29.70 -9.60
C THR A 362 5.30 -28.68 -10.23
N ALA A 363 4.03 -28.68 -9.81
CA ALA A 363 3.04 -27.74 -10.34
C ALA A 363 3.37 -26.30 -9.92
N LEU A 364 3.83 -26.08 -8.69
CA LEU A 364 4.22 -24.76 -8.22
C LEU A 364 5.47 -24.26 -8.98
N ILE A 365 6.51 -25.06 -9.12
CA ILE A 365 7.71 -24.72 -9.91
C ILE A 365 7.29 -24.32 -11.34
N TYR A 366 6.42 -25.11 -11.98
CA TYR A 366 5.93 -24.80 -13.30
C TYR A 366 5.20 -23.45 -13.36
N ALA A 367 4.33 -23.17 -12.40
CA ALA A 367 3.60 -21.91 -12.32
C ALA A 367 4.56 -20.71 -12.20
N LEU A 368 5.57 -20.80 -11.33
CA LEU A 368 6.57 -19.74 -11.16
C LEU A 368 7.44 -19.55 -12.41
N GLN A 369 7.77 -20.62 -13.11
CA GLN A 369 8.45 -20.53 -14.41
C GLN A 369 7.60 -19.82 -15.47
N GLN A 370 6.28 -20.02 -15.47
CA GLN A 370 5.36 -19.28 -16.36
C GLN A 370 5.28 -17.80 -15.98
N MET A 371 5.32 -17.47 -14.69
CA MET A 371 5.39 -16.07 -14.24
C MET A 371 6.69 -15.42 -14.72
N LEU A 372 7.83 -16.07 -14.60
CA LEU A 372 9.11 -15.57 -15.12
C LEU A 372 9.07 -15.39 -16.65
N ALA A 373 8.48 -16.32 -17.38
CA ALA A 373 8.35 -16.25 -18.83
C ALA A 373 7.42 -15.12 -19.31
N ALA A 374 6.60 -14.55 -18.44
CA ALA A 374 5.74 -13.42 -18.77
C ALA A 374 6.51 -12.08 -18.82
N PHE A 375 7.70 -12.01 -18.24
CA PHE A 375 8.55 -10.82 -18.33
C PHE A 375 9.18 -10.72 -19.74
N PRO A 376 9.30 -9.52 -20.31
CA PRO A 376 9.85 -9.34 -21.67
C PRO A 376 11.36 -9.54 -21.75
N THR A 377 12.07 -9.46 -20.62
CA THR A 377 13.54 -9.49 -20.52
C THR A 377 13.97 -10.43 -19.40
N ALA A 378 15.23 -10.90 -19.44
CA ALA A 378 15.85 -11.60 -18.32
C ALA A 378 16.22 -10.63 -17.18
N VAL A 379 16.54 -11.16 -15.99
CA VAL A 379 16.93 -10.32 -14.86
C VAL A 379 18.24 -9.59 -15.12
N GLU A 380 19.18 -10.27 -15.79
CA GLU A 380 20.49 -9.74 -16.15
C GLU A 380 20.39 -8.55 -17.12
N ASP A 381 19.41 -8.59 -18.04
CA ASP A 381 19.17 -7.48 -18.99
C ASP A 381 18.70 -6.24 -18.25
N ASP A 382 17.74 -6.38 -17.30
CA ASP A 382 17.21 -5.25 -16.53
C ASP A 382 18.28 -4.69 -15.56
N GLU A 383 19.12 -5.56 -14.97
CA GLU A 383 20.23 -5.13 -14.11
C GLU A 383 21.30 -4.38 -14.90
N ALA A 384 21.61 -4.83 -16.10
CA ALA A 384 22.56 -4.15 -17.00
C ALA A 384 22.02 -2.77 -17.42
N GLU A 385 20.72 -2.66 -17.69
CA GLU A 385 20.09 -1.39 -18.02
C GLU A 385 20.09 -0.42 -16.83
N LEU A 386 19.78 -0.91 -15.62
CA LEU A 386 19.88 -0.11 -14.39
C LEU A 386 21.30 0.41 -14.16
N ALA A 387 22.32 -0.45 -14.32
CA ALA A 387 23.72 -0.06 -14.15
C ALA A 387 24.14 1.00 -15.18
N ALA A 388 23.74 0.84 -16.44
CA ALA A 388 24.05 1.79 -17.51
C ALA A 388 23.45 3.18 -17.23
N ARG A 389 22.22 3.22 -16.67
CA ARG A 389 21.57 4.49 -16.28
C ARG A 389 22.21 5.18 -15.09
N GLN A 390 22.81 4.41 -14.15
CA GLN A 390 23.53 4.95 -13.00
C GLN A 390 24.93 5.50 -13.38
N GLU A 391 25.58 4.94 -14.41
CA GLU A 391 26.92 5.36 -14.89
C GLU A 391 26.86 6.47 -15.95
N GLY A 392 25.72 6.64 -16.62
CA GLY A 392 25.53 7.65 -17.65
C GLY A 392 25.10 8.98 -17.05
N ASP A 393 25.90 10.03 -17.29
CA ASP A 393 25.49 11.45 -17.26
C ASP A 393 24.53 11.70 -18.46
N ASP A 394 23.48 10.89 -18.62
CA ASP A 394 22.57 11.06 -19.75
C ASP A 394 21.68 12.29 -19.54
N GLU A 395 22.14 13.44 -20.04
CA GLU A 395 21.38 14.68 -20.19
C GLU A 395 20.09 14.51 -21.05
N GLN A 396 19.79 13.29 -21.55
CA GLN A 396 18.70 13.06 -22.51
C GLN A 396 17.38 12.59 -21.91
N GLU A 397 17.35 11.99 -20.73
CA GLU A 397 16.11 11.64 -20.05
C GLU A 397 16.06 12.37 -18.70
N THR A 398 15.54 13.58 -18.67
CA THR A 398 15.26 14.33 -17.44
C THR A 398 13.76 14.42 -17.24
N GLY A 399 13.27 14.08 -16.04
CA GLY A 399 11.86 14.24 -15.66
C GLY A 399 11.17 12.96 -15.21
N ASP A 400 9.85 13.02 -15.17
CA ASP A 400 8.98 11.95 -14.63
C ASP A 400 9.15 10.63 -15.38
N GLU A 401 9.34 10.65 -16.71
CA GLU A 401 9.47 9.44 -17.54
C GLU A 401 10.72 8.63 -17.19
N ALA A 402 11.87 9.30 -16.99
CA ALA A 402 13.09 8.64 -16.56
C ALA A 402 12.92 7.97 -15.17
N SER A 403 12.25 8.66 -14.27
CA SER A 403 11.94 8.15 -12.93
C SER A 403 11.02 6.93 -12.97
N HIS A 404 9.94 6.95 -13.76
CA HIS A 404 9.01 5.83 -13.91
C HIS A 404 9.68 4.59 -14.51
N HIS A 405 10.57 4.79 -15.49
CA HIS A 405 11.32 3.70 -16.09
C HIS A 405 12.25 3.01 -15.06
N VAL A 406 13.01 3.80 -14.30
CA VAL A 406 13.90 3.27 -13.25
C VAL A 406 13.11 2.52 -12.19
N MET A 407 11.95 3.04 -11.76
CA MET A 407 11.07 2.35 -10.81
C MET A 407 10.55 1.02 -11.37
N ALA A 408 10.15 0.99 -12.65
CA ALA A 408 9.69 -0.23 -13.31
C ALA A 408 10.82 -1.28 -13.39
N LEU A 409 12.06 -0.88 -13.70
CA LEU A 409 13.21 -1.77 -13.72
C LEU A 409 13.51 -2.34 -12.32
N HIS A 410 13.55 -1.50 -11.28
CA HIS A 410 13.76 -1.98 -9.90
C HIS A 410 12.70 -2.98 -9.46
N LEU A 411 11.41 -2.72 -9.76
CA LEU A 411 10.33 -3.63 -9.46
C LEU A 411 10.52 -4.98 -10.17
N ARG A 412 10.79 -4.97 -11.50
CA ARG A 412 10.98 -6.17 -12.30
C ARG A 412 12.19 -7.00 -11.86
N VAL A 413 13.30 -6.34 -11.51
CA VAL A 413 14.49 -7.02 -10.97
C VAL A 413 14.16 -7.70 -9.65
N SER A 414 13.46 -7.02 -8.74
CA SER A 414 13.05 -7.58 -7.46
C SER A 414 12.12 -8.77 -7.64
N ASP A 415 11.05 -8.63 -8.42
CA ASP A 415 10.07 -9.69 -8.71
C ASP A 415 10.77 -10.94 -9.28
N LYS A 416 11.66 -10.77 -10.28
CA LYS A 416 12.38 -11.89 -10.91
C LYS A 416 13.32 -12.57 -9.94
N ARG A 417 14.06 -11.82 -9.10
CA ARG A 417 14.95 -12.38 -8.07
C ARG A 417 14.18 -13.22 -7.06
N ILE A 418 13.02 -12.76 -6.62
CA ILE A 418 12.13 -13.51 -5.71
C ILE A 418 11.65 -14.79 -6.39
N LEU A 419 11.19 -14.72 -7.64
CA LEU A 419 10.72 -15.89 -8.38
C LEU A 419 11.84 -16.92 -8.62
N HIS A 420 13.06 -16.49 -8.95
CA HIS A 420 14.22 -17.38 -9.07
C HIS A 420 14.55 -18.07 -7.74
N ALA A 421 14.63 -17.32 -6.65
CA ALA A 421 14.89 -17.86 -5.32
C ALA A 421 13.83 -18.89 -4.89
N GLN A 422 12.55 -18.62 -5.17
CA GLN A 422 11.47 -19.57 -4.91
C GLN A 422 11.61 -20.85 -5.71
N ILE A 423 11.92 -20.75 -7.00
CA ILE A 423 12.13 -21.93 -7.87
C ILE A 423 13.28 -22.78 -7.34
N ASP A 424 14.40 -22.17 -6.96
CA ASP A 424 15.56 -22.86 -6.43
C ASP A 424 15.23 -23.60 -5.12
N MET A 425 14.59 -22.92 -4.17
CA MET A 425 14.16 -23.54 -2.91
C MET A 425 13.18 -24.71 -3.13
N LEU A 426 12.20 -24.55 -4.03
CA LEU A 426 11.26 -25.62 -4.35
C LEU A 426 11.91 -26.81 -5.05
N GLN A 427 12.92 -26.58 -5.90
CA GLN A 427 13.72 -27.66 -6.51
C GLN A 427 14.53 -28.41 -5.47
N GLU A 428 15.12 -27.72 -4.48
CA GLU A 428 15.81 -28.35 -3.36
C GLU A 428 14.88 -29.23 -2.53
N LEU A 429 13.64 -28.80 -2.30
CA LEU A 429 12.60 -29.59 -1.62
C LEU A 429 12.15 -30.80 -2.45
N LEU A 430 12.09 -30.68 -3.77
CA LEU A 430 11.64 -31.74 -4.68
C LEU A 430 12.66 -32.88 -4.81
N LEU A 431 13.97 -32.61 -4.81
CA LEU A 431 15.02 -33.59 -5.02
C LEU A 431 14.94 -34.82 -4.10
N PRO A 432 14.80 -34.68 -2.75
CA PRO A 432 14.68 -35.83 -1.85
C PRO A 432 13.37 -36.63 -2.04
N VAL A 433 12.27 -35.95 -2.45
CA VAL A 433 10.99 -36.63 -2.75
C VAL A 433 11.15 -37.55 -3.97
N LEU A 434 11.77 -37.07 -5.05
CA LEU A 434 12.03 -37.87 -6.24
C LEU A 434 13.00 -39.06 -5.94
N ALA A 435 13.98 -38.87 -5.07
CA ALA A 435 14.88 -39.93 -4.66
C ALA A 435 14.12 -41.05 -3.92
N ARG A 436 13.20 -40.73 -3.01
CA ARG A 436 12.37 -41.73 -2.31
C ARG A 436 11.43 -42.48 -3.25
N LEU A 437 10.79 -41.80 -4.18
CA LEU A 437 9.89 -42.40 -5.17
C LEU A 437 10.64 -43.33 -6.13
N ASN A 438 11.88 -42.97 -6.56
CA ASN A 438 12.69 -43.79 -7.41
C ASN A 438 13.17 -45.06 -6.70
N LEU A 439 13.42 -45.02 -5.38
CA LEU A 439 13.75 -46.20 -4.59
C LEU A 439 12.53 -47.12 -4.44
N ALA A 440 11.36 -46.56 -4.15
CA ALA A 440 10.11 -47.32 -4.01
C ALA A 440 9.64 -48.01 -5.31
N SER A 441 10.04 -47.51 -6.47
CA SER A 441 9.73 -48.14 -7.79
C SER A 441 10.68 -49.26 -8.21
N GLN A 442 11.76 -49.53 -7.44
CA GLN A 442 12.72 -50.59 -7.70
C GLN A 442 12.51 -51.84 -6.82
N ASP A 443 11.64 -51.74 -5.82
CA ASP A 443 11.19 -52.85 -4.96
C ASP A 443 9.81 -53.35 -5.44
#